data_25f645ba797f755ea107ab5d90a2f870
#
_entry.id   25f645ba797f755ea107ab5d90a2f870
#
_cell.length_a   1.000
_cell.length_b   1.000
_cell.length_c   1.000
_cell.angle_alpha   90.00
_cell.angle_beta   90.00
_cell.angle_gamma   90.00
#
_symmetry.space_group_name_H-M   'P 1'
#
loop_
_entity.id
_entity.type
_entity.pdbx_description
1 polymer ?
#
loop_
_entity_poly.entity_id
_entity_poly.type
_entity_poly.pdbx_seq_one_letter_code
_entity_poly.pdbx_strand_id
1 'polypeptide(L)'
;MGKQTTVLITGSNVGIGLALARQYAAQHAHVIASCRNPDGADELKALDASSGRRIQILPLDVANEASIAALKDTLGSRPIDILINNAGVNLQPKNEVVAENWMKVMRVNALAPMLIAQTFRDNLVGSTQKKLVAITSIMGSISTARDCNYAYRQAKAALNMGMKTLSQDWADDGVLVGILNPGWVGTRMGGDYYWVTPDESAEGLVQRISELSPETSGVFQDYRGVHSRW
;
A
#
# COMPACT_ATOMS: atom_id res chain seq x y z
N MET A 1 12.70 -15.13 -22.27
CA MET A 1 12.09 -13.90 -21.77
C MET A 1 11.69 -14.15 -20.31
N GLY A 2 12.15 -13.33 -19.36
CA GLY A 2 11.74 -13.47 -17.95
C GLY A 2 10.22 -13.25 -17.80
N LYS A 3 9.60 -13.91 -16.82
CA LYS A 3 8.18 -13.72 -16.50
C LYS A 3 7.96 -12.25 -16.11
N GLN A 4 6.97 -11.58 -16.70
CA GLN A 4 6.61 -10.20 -16.37
C GLN A 4 6.10 -10.11 -14.93
N THR A 5 6.63 -9.18 -14.15
CA THR A 5 6.20 -8.93 -12.77
C THR A 5 4.77 -8.38 -12.75
N THR A 6 3.90 -8.94 -11.90
CA THR A 6 2.54 -8.46 -11.66
C THR A 6 2.46 -7.75 -10.32
N VAL A 7 1.99 -6.50 -10.32
CA VAL A 7 1.88 -5.66 -9.10
C VAL A 7 0.44 -5.22 -8.90
N LEU A 8 -0.16 -5.55 -7.75
CA LEU A 8 -1.47 -5.01 -7.34
C LEU A 8 -1.26 -3.86 -6.35
N ILE A 9 -1.82 -2.68 -6.69
CA ILE A 9 -1.69 -1.47 -5.86
C ILE A 9 -3.08 -0.96 -5.50
N THR A 10 -3.36 -0.77 -4.21
CA THR A 10 -4.63 -0.18 -3.75
C THR A 10 -4.54 1.34 -3.66
N GLY A 11 -5.62 2.06 -4.04
CA GLY A 11 -5.67 3.52 -3.99
C GLY A 11 -4.70 4.20 -4.96
N SER A 12 -4.69 3.74 -6.22
CA SER A 12 -3.68 4.11 -7.22
C SER A 12 -4.01 5.35 -8.04
N ASN A 13 -5.18 5.97 -7.86
CA ASN A 13 -5.64 7.06 -8.74
C ASN A 13 -5.02 8.43 -8.45
N VAL A 14 -4.32 8.59 -7.33
CA VAL A 14 -3.69 9.86 -6.91
C VAL A 14 -2.47 9.63 -6.02
N GLY A 15 -1.61 10.64 -5.88
CA GLY A 15 -0.53 10.70 -4.91
C GLY A 15 0.45 9.53 -5.02
N ILE A 16 0.83 8.95 -3.88
CA ILE A 16 1.84 7.87 -3.82
C ILE A 16 1.42 6.65 -4.65
N GLY A 17 0.14 6.26 -4.61
CA GLY A 17 -0.34 5.12 -5.37
C GLY A 17 -0.23 5.30 -6.88
N LEU A 18 -0.49 6.50 -7.40
CA LEU A 18 -0.29 6.83 -8.81
C LEU A 18 1.20 6.86 -9.19
N ALA A 19 2.03 7.44 -8.33
CA ALA A 19 3.48 7.46 -8.54
C ALA A 19 4.08 6.05 -8.54
N LEU A 20 3.65 5.16 -7.65
CA LEU A 20 4.02 3.74 -7.64
C LEU A 20 3.59 3.05 -8.95
N ALA A 21 2.35 3.29 -9.40
CA ALA A 21 1.87 2.72 -10.67
C ALA A 21 2.73 3.17 -11.85
N ARG A 22 3.14 4.44 -11.87
CA ARG A 22 4.06 5.00 -12.87
C ARG A 22 5.42 4.32 -12.85
N GLN A 23 6.04 4.18 -11.68
CA GLN A 23 7.35 3.56 -11.51
C GLN A 23 7.35 2.08 -11.98
N TYR A 24 6.34 1.30 -11.57
CA TYR A 24 6.25 -0.11 -11.99
C TYR A 24 5.93 -0.27 -13.49
N ALA A 25 5.06 0.59 -14.06
CA ALA A 25 4.79 0.57 -15.50
C ALA A 25 6.05 0.90 -16.32
N ALA A 26 6.88 1.84 -15.84
CA ALA A 26 8.16 2.19 -16.45
C ALA A 26 9.16 1.02 -16.43
N GLN A 27 9.08 0.16 -15.39
CA GLN A 27 9.88 -1.08 -15.28
C GLN A 27 9.26 -2.26 -16.04
N HIS A 28 8.30 -2.01 -16.93
CA HIS A 28 7.61 -3.01 -17.75
C HIS A 28 6.79 -4.04 -16.93
N ALA A 29 6.43 -3.75 -15.68
CA ALA A 29 5.53 -4.59 -14.91
C ALA A 29 4.09 -4.51 -15.44
N HIS A 30 3.30 -5.55 -15.23
CA HIS A 30 1.85 -5.50 -15.34
C HIS A 30 1.27 -4.95 -14.04
N VAL A 31 0.67 -3.76 -14.08
CA VAL A 31 0.14 -3.08 -12.91
C VAL A 31 -1.37 -3.23 -12.84
N ILE A 32 -1.85 -3.83 -11.77
CA ILE A 32 -3.27 -3.84 -11.40
C ILE A 32 -3.47 -2.66 -10.45
N ALA A 33 -3.96 -1.55 -11.01
CA ALA A 33 -4.18 -0.30 -10.29
C ALA A 33 -5.63 -0.22 -9.82
N SER A 34 -5.89 -0.26 -8.52
CA SER A 34 -7.25 -0.22 -8.02
C SER A 34 -7.63 1.10 -7.37
N CYS A 35 -8.86 1.55 -7.60
CA CYS A 35 -9.45 2.74 -7.01
C CYS A 35 -10.97 2.64 -6.94
N ARG A 36 -11.62 3.52 -6.15
CA ARG A 36 -13.08 3.47 -5.96
C ARG A 36 -13.88 3.85 -7.20
N ASN A 37 -13.35 4.73 -8.03
CA ASN A 37 -14.01 5.20 -9.25
C ASN A 37 -13.03 5.15 -10.43
N PRO A 38 -12.95 4.02 -11.15
CA PRO A 38 -12.10 3.89 -12.35
C PRO A 38 -12.47 4.87 -13.46
N ASP A 39 -13.75 5.20 -13.61
CA ASP A 39 -14.23 6.10 -14.67
C ASP A 39 -13.74 7.54 -14.49
N GLY A 40 -13.53 7.97 -13.24
CA GLY A 40 -12.96 9.27 -12.91
C GLY A 40 -11.44 9.25 -12.67
N ALA A 41 -10.73 8.17 -13.01
CA ALA A 41 -9.29 8.04 -12.78
C ALA A 41 -8.48 8.50 -14.03
N ASP A 42 -8.65 9.74 -14.43
CA ASP A 42 -8.11 10.26 -15.71
C ASP A 42 -6.58 10.19 -15.78
N GLU A 43 -5.88 10.49 -14.68
CA GLU A 43 -4.42 10.39 -14.62
C GLU A 43 -3.93 8.93 -14.80
N LEU A 44 -4.64 7.94 -14.22
CA LEU A 44 -4.33 6.52 -14.43
C LEU A 44 -4.60 6.09 -15.88
N LYS A 45 -5.69 6.57 -16.49
CA LYS A 45 -6.02 6.28 -17.89
C LYS A 45 -4.97 6.85 -18.83
N ALA A 46 -4.53 8.09 -18.59
CA ALA A 46 -3.45 8.73 -19.35
C ALA A 46 -2.13 7.97 -19.19
N LEU A 47 -1.84 7.53 -17.96
CA LEU A 47 -0.65 6.73 -17.67
C LEU A 47 -0.70 5.36 -18.38
N ASP A 48 -1.85 4.68 -18.38
CA ASP A 48 -2.01 3.42 -19.11
C ASP A 48 -1.76 3.61 -20.62
N ALA A 49 -2.35 4.64 -21.22
CA ALA A 49 -2.16 4.94 -22.64
C ALA A 49 -0.69 5.18 -22.99
N SER A 50 0.04 5.92 -22.16
CA SER A 50 1.46 6.23 -22.36
C SER A 50 2.41 5.09 -22.04
N SER A 51 2.01 4.14 -21.18
CA SER A 51 2.83 3.01 -20.75
C SER A 51 2.78 1.80 -21.67
N GLY A 52 2.06 1.86 -22.79
CA GLY A 52 1.84 0.73 -23.69
C GLY A 52 0.85 -0.28 -23.14
N ARG A 53 -0.22 0.19 -22.49
CA ARG A 53 -1.33 -0.62 -21.95
C ARG A 53 -0.89 -1.64 -20.89
N ARG A 54 -0.01 -1.21 -19.99
CA ARG A 54 0.49 -2.06 -18.90
C ARG A 54 -0.32 -1.95 -17.62
N ILE A 55 -1.31 -1.05 -17.56
CA ILE A 55 -2.08 -0.77 -16.35
C ILE A 55 -3.52 -1.24 -16.52
N GLN A 56 -3.91 -2.23 -15.76
CA GLN A 56 -5.31 -2.65 -15.64
C GLN A 56 -5.95 -1.88 -14.49
N ILE A 57 -6.91 -1.00 -14.79
CA ILE A 57 -7.60 -0.18 -13.79
C ILE A 57 -8.86 -0.93 -13.34
N LEU A 58 -8.96 -1.24 -12.05
CA LEU A 58 -10.08 -2.02 -11.50
C LEU A 58 -10.74 -1.30 -10.30
N PRO A 59 -12.07 -1.46 -10.14
CA PRO A 59 -12.78 -0.88 -9.00
C PRO A 59 -12.40 -1.60 -7.70
N LEU A 60 -12.14 -0.82 -6.64
CA LEU A 60 -11.96 -1.33 -5.28
C LEU A 60 -12.27 -0.25 -4.25
N ASP A 61 -13.28 -0.49 -3.43
CA ASP A 61 -13.42 0.16 -2.14
C ASP A 61 -12.87 -0.78 -1.06
N VAL A 62 -11.70 -0.45 -0.52
CA VAL A 62 -11.02 -1.26 0.50
C VAL A 62 -11.82 -1.38 1.80
N ALA A 63 -12.74 -0.44 2.07
CA ALA A 63 -13.62 -0.50 3.24
C ALA A 63 -14.80 -1.47 3.08
N ASN A 64 -15.03 -2.00 1.88
CA ASN A 64 -16.16 -2.87 1.55
C ASN A 64 -15.68 -4.28 1.20
N GLU A 65 -16.01 -5.26 2.04
CA GLU A 65 -15.61 -6.66 1.86
C GLU A 65 -16.16 -7.28 0.56
N ALA A 66 -17.38 -6.93 0.17
CA ALA A 66 -17.94 -7.38 -1.11
C ALA A 66 -17.14 -6.84 -2.31
N SER A 67 -16.61 -5.60 -2.21
CA SER A 67 -15.72 -5.03 -3.23
C SER A 67 -14.38 -5.76 -3.30
N ILE A 68 -13.83 -6.17 -2.14
CA ILE A 68 -12.59 -6.98 -2.08
C ILE A 68 -12.84 -8.35 -2.72
N ALA A 69 -13.95 -9.00 -2.39
CA ALA A 69 -14.34 -10.29 -2.97
C ALA A 69 -14.52 -10.20 -4.50
N ALA A 70 -15.22 -9.17 -5.00
CA ALA A 70 -15.40 -8.94 -6.43
C ALA A 70 -14.08 -8.74 -7.18
N LEU A 71 -13.12 -8.04 -6.56
CA LEU A 71 -11.78 -7.92 -7.13
C LEU A 71 -11.07 -9.28 -7.17
N LYS A 72 -11.19 -10.09 -6.11
CA LYS A 72 -10.65 -11.46 -6.08
C LYS A 72 -11.25 -12.33 -7.16
N ASP A 73 -12.56 -12.28 -7.36
CA ASP A 73 -13.26 -13.03 -8.42
C ASP A 73 -12.76 -12.60 -9.82
N THR A 74 -12.57 -11.30 -10.04
CA THR A 74 -12.05 -10.76 -11.30
C THR A 74 -10.61 -11.23 -11.59
N LEU A 75 -9.76 -11.32 -10.56
CA LEU A 75 -8.37 -11.73 -10.70
C LEU A 75 -8.18 -13.26 -10.64
N GLY A 76 -9.10 -13.97 -10.01
CA GLY A 76 -9.05 -15.42 -9.85
C GLY A 76 -7.75 -15.88 -9.18
N SER A 77 -7.14 -16.91 -9.76
CA SER A 77 -5.86 -17.47 -9.28
C SER A 77 -4.61 -16.83 -9.90
N ARG A 78 -4.75 -15.69 -10.60
CA ARG A 78 -3.61 -14.99 -11.23
C ARG A 78 -2.51 -14.72 -10.18
N PRO A 79 -1.26 -15.14 -10.40
CA PRO A 79 -0.17 -14.82 -9.50
C PRO A 79 0.06 -13.31 -9.40
N ILE A 80 0.25 -12.82 -8.18
CA ILE A 80 0.57 -11.43 -7.86
C ILE A 80 1.94 -11.41 -7.19
N ASP A 81 2.94 -10.90 -7.87
CA ASP A 81 4.32 -10.86 -7.36
C ASP A 81 4.49 -9.88 -6.22
N ILE A 82 3.78 -8.74 -6.31
CA ILE A 82 3.85 -7.66 -5.31
C ILE A 82 2.43 -7.15 -5.04
N LEU A 83 1.97 -7.24 -3.80
CA LEU A 83 0.73 -6.62 -3.33
C LEU A 83 1.05 -5.42 -2.45
N ILE A 84 0.62 -4.22 -2.87
CA ILE A 84 0.88 -2.97 -2.15
C ILE A 84 -0.42 -2.41 -1.57
N ASN A 85 -0.58 -2.53 -0.26
CA ASN A 85 -1.61 -1.86 0.52
C ASN A 85 -1.22 -0.39 0.71
N ASN A 86 -1.66 0.48 -0.24
CA ASN A 86 -1.38 1.90 -0.23
C ASN A 86 -2.61 2.74 0.14
N ALA A 87 -3.83 2.28 -0.13
CA ALA A 87 -5.05 3.01 0.19
C ALA A 87 -5.08 3.44 1.67
N GLY A 88 -5.41 4.69 1.92
CA GLY A 88 -5.48 5.23 3.27
C GLY A 88 -6.27 6.53 3.35
N VAL A 89 -6.73 6.85 4.56
CA VAL A 89 -7.47 8.08 4.86
C VAL A 89 -6.97 8.68 6.17
N ASN A 90 -7.01 10.01 6.26
CA ASN A 90 -6.83 10.76 7.51
C ASN A 90 -7.98 11.76 7.62
N LEU A 91 -8.92 11.50 8.53
CA LEU A 91 -10.13 12.28 8.70
C LEU A 91 -9.98 13.31 9.83
N GLN A 92 -10.63 14.46 9.63
CA GLN A 92 -10.74 15.50 10.64
C GLN A 92 -11.97 15.23 11.55
N PRO A 93 -12.02 15.74 12.79
CA PRO A 93 -11.00 16.58 13.45
C PRO A 93 -9.79 15.78 13.94
N LYS A 94 -8.62 16.43 14.01
CA LYS A 94 -7.35 15.75 14.37
C LYS A 94 -7.19 15.50 15.85
N ASN A 95 -7.73 16.37 16.69
CA ASN A 95 -7.53 16.41 18.15
C ASN A 95 -8.81 16.07 18.94
N GLU A 96 -9.82 15.55 18.26
CA GLU A 96 -11.09 15.16 18.85
C GLU A 96 -11.42 13.73 18.48
N VAL A 97 -12.05 13.01 19.39
CA VAL A 97 -12.51 11.63 19.14
C VAL A 97 -13.95 11.66 18.64
N VAL A 98 -14.11 11.53 17.33
CA VAL A 98 -15.41 11.31 16.69
C VAL A 98 -15.50 9.84 16.28
N ALA A 99 -16.35 9.07 16.94
CA ALA A 99 -16.40 7.61 16.81
C ALA A 99 -16.58 7.15 15.35
N GLU A 100 -17.45 7.80 14.57
CA GLU A 100 -17.66 7.45 13.16
C GLU A 100 -16.38 7.63 12.33
N ASN A 101 -15.69 8.76 12.48
CA ASN A 101 -14.43 9.03 11.77
C ASN A 101 -13.33 8.07 12.22
N TRP A 102 -13.28 7.77 13.53
CA TRP A 102 -12.35 6.82 14.10
C TRP A 102 -12.52 5.44 13.47
N MET A 103 -13.73 4.92 13.45
CA MET A 103 -14.03 3.62 12.86
C MET A 103 -13.73 3.57 11.36
N LYS A 104 -14.00 4.64 10.61
CA LYS A 104 -13.61 4.73 9.19
C LYS A 104 -12.09 4.67 9.01
N VAL A 105 -11.33 5.40 9.83
CA VAL A 105 -9.87 5.40 9.77
C VAL A 105 -9.31 4.01 10.10
N MET A 106 -9.80 3.38 11.18
CA MET A 106 -9.40 2.02 11.54
C MET A 106 -9.76 0.99 10.46
N ARG A 107 -10.96 1.09 9.90
CA ARG A 107 -11.43 0.21 8.83
C ARG A 107 -10.51 0.26 7.60
N VAL A 108 -10.21 1.47 7.12
CA VAL A 108 -9.43 1.67 5.88
C VAL A 108 -7.95 1.42 6.10
N ASN A 109 -7.38 1.94 7.20
CA ASN A 109 -5.92 1.97 7.37
C ASN A 109 -5.35 0.76 8.10
N ALA A 110 -6.17 0.01 8.85
CA ALA A 110 -5.71 -1.14 9.63
C ALA A 110 -6.38 -2.45 9.21
N LEU A 111 -7.72 -2.51 9.25
CA LEU A 111 -8.45 -3.75 8.95
C LEU A 111 -8.37 -4.13 7.47
N ALA A 112 -8.63 -3.18 6.57
CA ALA A 112 -8.67 -3.46 5.12
C ALA A 112 -7.36 -4.06 4.57
N PRO A 113 -6.15 -3.56 4.92
CA PRO A 113 -4.90 -4.20 4.52
C PRO A 113 -4.79 -5.66 4.94
N MET A 114 -5.30 -6.03 6.13
CA MET A 114 -5.32 -7.41 6.60
C MET A 114 -6.28 -8.29 5.80
N LEU A 115 -7.50 -7.80 5.56
CA LEU A 115 -8.49 -8.50 4.74
C LEU A 115 -7.98 -8.73 3.31
N ILE A 116 -7.39 -7.70 2.70
CA ILE A 116 -6.80 -7.78 1.35
C ILE A 116 -5.63 -8.77 1.34
N ALA A 117 -4.74 -8.72 2.32
CA ALA A 117 -3.63 -9.66 2.42
C ALA A 117 -4.13 -11.11 2.49
N GLN A 118 -5.10 -11.40 3.36
CA GLN A 118 -5.70 -12.74 3.48
C GLN A 118 -6.41 -13.18 2.20
N THR A 119 -7.21 -12.29 1.58
CA THR A 119 -7.95 -12.59 0.36
C THR A 119 -7.03 -12.96 -0.81
N PHE A 120 -5.88 -12.30 -0.92
CA PHE A 120 -4.92 -12.52 -2.01
C PHE A 120 -3.70 -13.37 -1.61
N ARG A 121 -3.73 -14.04 -0.44
CA ARG A 121 -2.61 -14.89 0.03
C ARG A 121 -2.20 -15.92 -1.00
N ASP A 122 -3.16 -16.68 -1.56
CA ASP A 122 -2.85 -17.74 -2.54
C ASP A 122 -2.26 -17.17 -3.84
N ASN A 123 -2.69 -15.96 -4.26
CA ASN A 123 -2.11 -15.27 -5.40
C ASN A 123 -0.64 -14.86 -5.16
N LEU A 124 -0.32 -14.43 -3.92
CA LEU A 124 1.05 -14.13 -3.50
C LEU A 124 1.90 -15.39 -3.42
N VAL A 125 1.45 -16.41 -2.69
CA VAL A 125 2.17 -17.68 -2.52
C VAL A 125 2.41 -18.38 -3.86
N GLY A 126 1.46 -18.31 -4.80
CA GLY A 126 1.58 -18.85 -6.16
C GLY A 126 2.47 -18.02 -7.09
N SER A 127 3.02 -16.90 -6.65
CA SER A 127 3.86 -16.01 -7.45
C SER A 127 5.37 -16.29 -7.29
N THR A 128 6.19 -15.55 -8.02
CA THR A 128 7.65 -15.70 -7.96
C THR A 128 8.28 -14.87 -6.84
N GLN A 129 7.81 -13.61 -6.63
CA GLN A 129 8.46 -12.69 -5.68
C GLN A 129 7.83 -12.71 -4.29
N LYS A 130 6.54 -13.04 -4.17
CA LYS A 130 5.79 -13.20 -2.92
C LYS A 130 5.92 -12.02 -1.95
N LYS A 131 5.80 -10.78 -2.46
CA LYS A 131 6.00 -9.55 -1.66
C LYS A 131 4.67 -8.93 -1.25
N LEU A 132 4.41 -8.86 0.05
CA LEU A 132 3.31 -8.12 0.66
C LEU A 132 3.83 -6.81 1.26
N VAL A 133 3.29 -5.67 0.84
CA VAL A 133 3.78 -4.36 1.26
C VAL A 133 2.64 -3.53 1.84
N ALA A 134 2.88 -2.84 2.94
CA ALA A 134 2.00 -1.81 3.47
C ALA A 134 2.70 -0.44 3.48
N ILE A 135 2.03 0.55 2.88
CA ILE A 135 2.43 1.96 3.03
C ILE A 135 1.85 2.45 4.35
N THR A 136 2.74 2.53 5.33
CA THR A 136 2.40 2.97 6.68
C THR A 136 2.75 4.45 6.91
N SER A 137 3.23 4.81 8.07
CA SER A 137 3.68 6.16 8.43
C SER A 137 4.56 6.13 9.67
N ILE A 138 5.49 7.07 9.79
CA ILE A 138 6.19 7.32 11.06
C ILE A 138 5.21 7.64 12.20
N MET A 139 4.01 8.13 11.87
CA MET A 139 2.95 8.35 12.85
C MET A 139 2.41 7.06 13.49
N GLY A 140 2.69 5.90 12.93
CA GLY A 140 2.44 4.59 13.54
C GLY A 140 3.49 4.13 14.55
N SER A 141 4.56 4.90 14.71
CA SER A 141 5.58 4.64 15.75
C SER A 141 5.09 5.11 17.12
N ILE A 142 5.09 4.22 18.10
CA ILE A 142 4.74 4.52 19.50
C ILE A 142 5.86 5.36 20.13
N SER A 143 7.12 5.05 19.81
CA SER A 143 8.28 5.75 20.36
C SER A 143 8.39 7.22 19.92
N THR A 144 7.72 7.58 18.81
CA THR A 144 7.68 8.97 18.29
C THR A 144 6.28 9.59 18.46
N ALA A 145 5.46 9.04 19.35
CA ALA A 145 4.12 9.56 19.60
C ALA A 145 4.17 11.02 20.05
N ARG A 146 3.30 11.84 19.46
CA ARG A 146 3.13 13.27 19.77
C ARG A 146 1.62 13.56 19.82
N ASP A 147 1.28 14.81 20.05
CA ASP A 147 -0.08 15.34 19.99
C ASP A 147 -0.77 15.09 18.64
N CYS A 148 -2.09 15.12 18.64
CA CYS A 148 -3.02 15.07 17.50
C CYS A 148 -3.04 13.78 16.63
N ASN A 149 -4.01 13.73 15.72
CA ASN A 149 -4.26 12.63 14.77
C ASN A 149 -4.46 11.25 15.44
N TYR A 150 -5.20 11.21 16.54
CA TYR A 150 -5.37 10.01 17.39
C TYR A 150 -5.75 8.75 16.59
N ALA A 151 -6.83 8.81 15.81
CA ALA A 151 -7.30 7.67 15.02
C ALA A 151 -6.28 7.23 13.98
N TYR A 152 -5.65 8.18 13.28
CA TYR A 152 -4.66 7.87 12.24
C TYR A 152 -3.41 7.20 12.82
N ARG A 153 -2.86 7.76 13.93
CA ARG A 153 -1.70 7.16 14.62
C ARG A 153 -1.98 5.74 15.06
N GLN A 154 -3.13 5.52 15.72
CA GLN A 154 -3.51 4.19 16.19
C GLN A 154 -3.74 3.22 15.06
N ALA A 155 -4.40 3.64 13.98
CA ALA A 155 -4.60 2.78 12.81
C ALA A 155 -3.27 2.40 12.14
N LYS A 156 -2.30 3.32 12.04
CA LYS A 156 -0.98 3.01 11.49
C LYS A 156 -0.13 2.15 12.43
N ALA A 157 -0.26 2.31 13.75
CA ALA A 157 0.36 1.39 14.71
C ALA A 157 -0.26 -0.03 14.64
N ALA A 158 -1.59 -0.11 14.51
CA ALA A 158 -2.29 -1.39 14.31
C ALA A 158 -1.88 -2.06 12.98
N LEU A 159 -1.76 -1.29 11.90
CA LEU A 159 -1.24 -1.77 10.62
C LEU A 159 0.19 -2.32 10.77
N ASN A 160 1.07 -1.58 11.44
CA ASN A 160 2.45 -2.00 11.70
C ASN A 160 2.48 -3.34 12.44
N MET A 161 1.69 -3.47 13.51
CA MET A 161 1.58 -4.72 14.27
C MET A 161 1.05 -5.86 13.41
N GLY A 162 -0.04 -5.64 12.67
CA GLY A 162 -0.60 -6.67 11.78
C GLY A 162 0.38 -7.15 10.73
N MET A 163 1.07 -6.24 10.05
CA MET A 163 2.07 -6.59 9.04
C MET A 163 3.30 -7.29 9.65
N LYS A 164 3.73 -6.86 10.84
CA LYS A 164 4.81 -7.55 11.57
C LYS A 164 4.39 -8.98 11.94
N THR A 165 3.16 -9.19 12.38
CA THR A 165 2.63 -10.52 12.66
C THR A 165 2.60 -11.39 11.39
N LEU A 166 2.09 -10.85 10.26
CA LEU A 166 2.09 -11.58 8.98
C LEU A 166 3.50 -11.93 8.51
N SER A 167 4.51 -11.10 8.80
CA SER A 167 5.90 -11.41 8.42
C SER A 167 6.46 -12.64 9.15
N GLN A 168 5.91 -12.99 10.30
CA GLN A 168 6.26 -14.19 11.05
C GLN A 168 5.39 -15.39 10.58
N ASP A 169 4.07 -15.16 10.49
CA ASP A 169 3.08 -16.19 10.21
C ASP A 169 3.23 -16.79 8.80
N TRP A 170 3.62 -15.97 7.81
CA TRP A 170 3.77 -16.39 6.41
C TRP A 170 5.22 -16.60 5.97
N ALA A 171 6.15 -16.65 6.91
CA ALA A 171 7.58 -16.85 6.61
C ALA A 171 7.84 -18.20 5.92
N ASP A 172 7.19 -19.26 6.38
CA ASP A 172 7.33 -20.61 5.81
C ASP A 172 6.75 -20.74 4.40
N ASP A 173 5.80 -19.85 4.03
CA ASP A 173 5.30 -19.73 2.65
C ASP A 173 6.28 -18.97 1.74
N GLY A 174 7.32 -18.38 2.30
CA GLY A 174 8.29 -17.54 1.61
C GLY A 174 7.77 -16.13 1.30
N VAL A 175 6.72 -15.66 1.98
CA VAL A 175 6.18 -14.30 1.78
C VAL A 175 7.06 -13.29 2.51
N LEU A 176 7.52 -12.28 1.76
CA LEU A 176 8.32 -11.17 2.28
C LEU A 176 7.42 -9.97 2.55
N VAL A 177 7.47 -9.42 3.76
CA VAL A 177 6.58 -8.33 4.18
C VAL A 177 7.34 -7.02 4.34
N GLY A 178 6.96 -6.00 3.56
CA GLY A 178 7.48 -4.63 3.65
C GLY A 178 6.56 -3.72 4.48
N ILE A 179 7.11 -3.05 5.51
CA ILE A 179 6.43 -2.07 6.35
C ILE A 179 7.10 -0.73 6.12
N LEU A 180 6.55 0.06 5.18
CA LEU A 180 7.26 1.20 4.60
C LEU A 180 6.60 2.54 4.92
N ASN A 181 7.39 3.46 5.51
CA ASN A 181 7.00 4.84 5.70
C ASN A 181 7.42 5.67 4.47
N PRO A 182 6.47 6.31 3.77
CA PRO A 182 6.75 7.05 2.53
C PRO A 182 7.43 8.41 2.74
N GLY A 183 7.64 8.84 4.00
CA GLY A 183 8.01 10.21 4.33
C GLY A 183 6.81 11.14 4.45
N TRP A 184 7.08 12.44 4.60
CA TRP A 184 6.03 13.47 4.52
C TRP A 184 5.88 13.96 3.09
N VAL A 185 4.93 13.35 2.39
CA VAL A 185 4.79 13.45 0.93
C VAL A 185 3.80 14.54 0.54
N GLY A 186 4.13 15.33 -0.47
CA GLY A 186 3.28 16.35 -1.10
C GLY A 186 2.07 15.73 -1.80
N THR A 187 1.02 15.45 -1.03
CA THR A 187 -0.25 14.89 -1.50
C THR A 187 -1.40 15.66 -0.86
N ARG A 188 -2.62 15.45 -1.36
CA ARG A 188 -3.82 16.03 -0.73
C ARG A 188 -3.93 15.69 0.78
N MET A 189 -3.42 14.54 1.21
CA MET A 189 -3.38 14.14 2.62
C MET A 189 -2.23 14.80 3.39
N GLY A 190 -1.08 14.97 2.75
CA GLY A 190 0.14 15.55 3.35
C GLY A 190 0.10 17.07 3.49
N GLY A 191 -0.77 17.74 2.73
CA GLY A 191 -0.89 19.20 2.71
C GLY A 191 0.21 19.91 1.90
N ASP A 192 0.28 21.23 2.03
CA ASP A 192 1.16 22.09 1.22
C ASP A 192 2.61 22.10 1.72
N TYR A 193 2.84 21.75 2.99
CA TYR A 193 4.19 21.61 3.57
C TYR A 193 4.59 20.15 3.53
N TYR A 194 5.61 19.81 2.74
CA TYR A 194 6.10 18.45 2.59
C TYR A 194 7.63 18.44 2.38
N TRP A 195 8.24 17.29 2.58
CA TRP A 195 9.69 17.11 2.43
C TRP A 195 10.08 16.32 1.19
N VAL A 196 9.14 15.60 0.61
CA VAL A 196 9.40 14.72 -0.53
C VAL A 196 8.21 14.72 -1.48
N THR A 197 8.47 14.71 -2.77
CA THR A 197 7.43 14.59 -3.80
C THR A 197 6.89 13.15 -3.88
N PRO A 198 5.68 12.92 -4.42
CA PRO A 198 5.17 11.58 -4.66
C PRO A 198 6.11 10.70 -5.49
N ASP A 199 6.76 11.27 -6.50
CA ASP A 199 7.66 10.52 -7.39
C ASP A 199 8.98 10.12 -6.69
N GLU A 200 9.62 11.02 -5.93
CA GLU A 200 10.79 10.70 -5.12
C GLU A 200 10.48 9.65 -4.04
N SER A 201 9.33 9.78 -3.37
CA SER A 201 8.89 8.80 -2.40
C SER A 201 8.67 7.43 -3.05
N ALA A 202 7.98 7.38 -4.20
CA ALA A 202 7.70 6.15 -4.92
C ALA A 202 8.98 5.47 -5.43
N GLU A 203 9.96 6.23 -5.92
CA GLU A 203 11.27 5.71 -6.33
C GLU A 203 11.96 4.99 -5.17
N GLY A 204 12.06 5.65 -4.01
CA GLY A 204 12.65 5.04 -2.82
C GLY A 204 11.87 3.83 -2.32
N LEU A 205 10.53 3.87 -2.33
CA LEU A 205 9.69 2.74 -1.95
C LEU A 205 9.89 1.54 -2.88
N VAL A 206 9.93 1.75 -4.20
CA VAL A 206 10.17 0.69 -5.18
C VAL A 206 11.55 0.05 -4.96
N GLN A 207 12.56 0.85 -4.67
CA GLN A 207 13.88 0.35 -4.33
C GLN A 207 13.83 -0.53 -3.07
N ARG A 208 13.19 -0.07 -1.97
CA ARG A 208 13.05 -0.88 -0.73
C ARG A 208 12.28 -2.18 -0.99
N ILE A 209 11.23 -2.14 -1.81
CA ILE A 209 10.47 -3.32 -2.20
C ILE A 209 11.35 -4.30 -3.01
N SER A 210 12.21 -3.80 -3.89
CA SER A 210 13.13 -4.65 -4.66
C SER A 210 14.12 -5.39 -3.77
N GLU A 211 14.59 -4.74 -2.71
CA GLU A 211 15.59 -5.22 -1.75
C GLU A 211 15.01 -6.09 -0.61
N LEU A 212 13.68 -6.32 -0.58
CA LEU A 212 13.08 -7.19 0.44
C LEU A 212 13.69 -8.59 0.37
N SER A 213 14.13 -9.05 1.52
CA SER A 213 14.72 -10.37 1.76
C SER A 213 14.17 -10.96 3.06
N PRO A 214 14.44 -12.24 3.38
CA PRO A 214 14.05 -12.82 4.68
C PRO A 214 14.54 -12.00 5.87
N GLU A 215 15.75 -11.43 5.79
CA GLU A 215 16.37 -10.64 6.88
C GLU A 215 15.69 -9.28 7.07
N THR A 216 15.13 -8.71 5.99
CA THR A 216 14.46 -7.40 6.01
C THR A 216 12.94 -7.50 6.08
N SER A 217 12.38 -8.71 6.00
CA SER A 217 10.95 -8.95 6.11
C SER A 217 10.42 -8.56 7.50
N GLY A 218 9.38 -7.75 7.53
CA GLY A 218 8.78 -7.24 8.78
C GLY A 218 9.61 -6.16 9.48
N VAL A 219 10.60 -5.56 8.80
CA VAL A 219 11.32 -4.37 9.31
C VAL A 219 10.53 -3.11 8.97
N PHE A 220 10.34 -2.25 9.96
CA PHE A 220 9.74 -0.93 9.76
C PHE A 220 10.83 0.07 9.34
N GLN A 221 10.75 0.58 8.12
CA GLN A 221 11.73 1.50 7.56
C GLN A 221 11.08 2.59 6.69
N ASP A 222 11.80 3.67 6.44
CA ASP A 222 11.34 4.71 5.53
C ASP A 222 11.75 4.43 4.07
N TYR A 223 11.26 5.26 3.14
CA TYR A 223 11.55 5.15 1.70
C TYR A 223 13.05 5.24 1.36
N ARG A 224 13.89 5.76 2.26
CA ARG A 224 15.35 5.83 2.11
C ARG A 224 16.06 4.59 2.68
N GLY A 225 15.32 3.68 3.35
CA GLY A 225 15.90 2.52 4.02
C GLY A 225 16.33 2.77 5.46
N VAL A 226 16.00 3.93 6.04
CA VAL A 226 16.30 4.20 7.44
C VAL A 226 15.30 3.47 8.33
N HIS A 227 15.81 2.65 9.25
CA HIS A 227 14.98 1.92 10.20
C HIS A 227 14.22 2.88 11.11
N SER A 228 12.93 2.71 11.18
CA SER A 228 12.04 3.45 12.09
C SER A 228 11.88 2.68 13.39
N ARG A 229 11.85 3.39 14.52
CA ARG A 229 11.50 2.78 15.82
C ARG A 229 10.00 2.50 15.85
N TRP A 230 9.63 1.45 16.58
CA TRP A 230 8.22 1.06 16.81
C TRP A 230 7.49 2.01 17.77
#